data_ba308f0eac8e501c3604d5a074135650
#
_entry.id   ba308f0eac8e501c3604d5a074135650
#
_cell.length_a   1.000
_cell.length_b   1.000
_cell.length_c   1.000
_cell.angle_alpha   90.00
_cell.angle_beta   90.00
_cell.angle_gamma   90.00
#
_symmetry.space_group_name_H-M   'P 1'
#
loop_
_entity.id
_entity.type
_entity.pdbx_description
1 polymer ?
#
loop_
_entity_poly.entity_id
_entity_poly.type
_entity_poly.pdbx_seq_one_letter_code
_entity_poly.pdbx_strand_id
1 'polypeptide(L)'
;MACRAFQISETCFRYSPVLSDENEEIADWLERLTANKRSWGFGLCFLYLRNVQGYGWNHKRVYRIYCELELNLRIKPKKRLKRDKPEPLAVPDRPNETWSMDFMADQLADGRSIRTLNVLDDFNREGLCIEVDFSLPAERVVRSLNQIIEWRGQPQTIRVDNGPEYVSGKLMEWAEKRNIRLEYIQPGKPQQNAYIERYNRTVRGEWLGQYIFETIEEAQDQATEWLWTYNNERPNMGIGGMTPAMKLKTAA
;
A
#
# COMPACT_ATOMS: atom_id res chain seq x y z
N MET A 1 -20.82 -37.23 -39.39
CA MET A 1 -20.33 -38.46 -38.68
C MET A 1 -19.44 -38.18 -37.50
N ALA A 2 -18.43 -37.31 -37.60
CA ALA A 2 -17.47 -37.04 -36.51
C ALA A 2 -18.14 -36.57 -35.19
N CYS A 3 -19.08 -35.63 -35.25
CA CYS A 3 -19.76 -35.11 -34.04
C CYS A 3 -20.51 -36.19 -33.23
N ARG A 4 -21.09 -37.19 -33.90
CA ARG A 4 -21.74 -38.33 -33.24
C ARG A 4 -20.75 -39.27 -32.56
N ALA A 5 -19.58 -39.50 -33.18
CA ALA A 5 -18.55 -40.38 -32.63
C ALA A 5 -17.93 -39.77 -31.33
N PHE A 6 -17.84 -38.46 -31.25
CA PHE A 6 -17.29 -37.74 -30.09
C PHE A 6 -18.36 -37.20 -29.13
N GLN A 7 -19.64 -37.50 -29.37
CA GLN A 7 -20.78 -37.04 -28.54
C GLN A 7 -20.85 -35.52 -28.35
N ILE A 8 -20.42 -34.75 -29.35
CA ILE A 8 -20.50 -33.30 -29.35
C ILE A 8 -21.55 -32.81 -30.34
N SER A 9 -22.24 -31.69 -30.06
CA SER A 9 -23.18 -31.08 -31.00
C SER A 9 -22.42 -30.44 -32.17
N GLU A 10 -23.10 -30.36 -33.34
CA GLU A 10 -22.54 -29.61 -34.49
C GLU A 10 -22.26 -28.14 -34.14
N THR A 11 -23.06 -27.53 -33.29
CA THR A 11 -22.89 -26.17 -32.79
C THR A 11 -21.59 -26.03 -32.00
N CYS A 12 -21.29 -27.00 -31.10
CA CYS A 12 -20.00 -27.02 -30.38
C CYS A 12 -18.82 -27.24 -31.31
N PHE A 13 -18.97 -28.12 -32.32
CA PHE A 13 -17.90 -28.40 -33.26
C PHE A 13 -17.58 -27.21 -34.18
N ARG A 14 -18.61 -26.46 -34.58
CA ARG A 14 -18.49 -25.27 -35.45
C ARG A 14 -18.29 -23.98 -34.68
N TYR A 15 -18.27 -24.04 -33.33
CA TYR A 15 -18.07 -22.85 -32.52
C TYR A 15 -16.64 -22.31 -32.74
N SER A 16 -16.57 -21.13 -33.29
CA SER A 16 -15.35 -20.30 -33.29
C SER A 16 -15.54 -19.19 -32.27
N PRO A 17 -14.63 -19.04 -31.31
CA PRO A 17 -14.72 -17.95 -30.36
C PRO A 17 -14.65 -16.62 -31.11
N VAL A 18 -15.63 -15.76 -30.91
CA VAL A 18 -15.57 -14.39 -31.40
C VAL A 18 -14.60 -13.65 -30.45
N LEU A 19 -13.41 -13.38 -30.95
CA LEU A 19 -12.47 -12.50 -30.26
C LEU A 19 -13.08 -11.11 -30.23
N SER A 20 -13.24 -10.56 -29.06
CA SER A 20 -13.72 -9.19 -28.88
C SER A 20 -12.51 -8.28 -28.75
N ASP A 21 -12.46 -7.18 -29.49
CA ASP A 21 -11.43 -6.14 -29.41
C ASP A 21 -11.21 -5.67 -27.98
N GLU A 22 -12.28 -5.67 -27.18
CA GLU A 22 -12.23 -5.36 -25.74
C GLU A 22 -11.40 -6.39 -24.92
N ASN A 23 -11.26 -7.65 -25.39
CA ASN A 23 -10.35 -8.61 -24.74
C ASN A 23 -8.89 -8.26 -24.97
N GLU A 24 -8.55 -7.74 -26.14
CA GLU A 24 -7.20 -7.27 -26.45
C GLU A 24 -6.84 -6.04 -25.62
N GLU A 25 -7.80 -5.12 -25.46
CA GLU A 25 -7.62 -3.95 -24.58
C GLU A 25 -7.39 -4.38 -23.11
N ILE A 26 -8.19 -5.34 -22.61
CA ILE A 26 -8.00 -5.90 -21.25
C ILE A 26 -6.62 -6.55 -21.13
N ALA A 27 -6.19 -7.32 -22.11
CA ALA A 27 -4.91 -8.01 -22.12
C ALA A 27 -3.74 -7.01 -22.06
N ASP A 28 -3.76 -6.00 -22.92
CA ASP A 28 -2.75 -4.94 -22.99
C ASP A 28 -2.66 -4.16 -21.66
N TRP A 29 -3.78 -3.82 -21.03
CA TRP A 29 -3.79 -3.22 -19.72
C TRP A 29 -3.16 -4.10 -18.64
N LEU A 30 -3.51 -5.40 -18.63
CA LEU A 30 -2.98 -6.34 -17.63
C LEU A 30 -1.48 -6.55 -17.79
N GLU A 31 -0.98 -6.69 -19.01
CA GLU A 31 0.45 -6.81 -19.29
C GLU A 31 1.23 -5.57 -18.86
N ARG A 32 0.76 -4.37 -19.23
CA ARG A 32 1.37 -3.11 -18.81
C ARG A 32 1.39 -2.92 -17.30
N LEU A 33 0.28 -3.23 -16.62
CA LEU A 33 0.19 -3.11 -15.16
C LEU A 33 1.16 -4.06 -14.46
N THR A 34 1.20 -5.33 -14.87
CA THR A 34 2.05 -6.33 -14.22
C THR A 34 3.52 -6.16 -14.56
N ALA A 35 3.87 -5.60 -15.72
CA ALA A 35 5.23 -5.22 -16.06
C ALA A 35 5.76 -4.07 -15.19
N ASN A 36 4.93 -3.04 -14.96
CA ASN A 36 5.30 -1.85 -14.18
C ASN A 36 5.14 -2.05 -12.67
N LYS A 37 4.19 -2.86 -12.23
CA LYS A 37 3.85 -3.10 -10.82
C LYS A 37 3.97 -4.59 -10.50
N ARG A 38 5.19 -5.11 -10.52
CA ARG A 38 5.52 -6.55 -10.41
C ARG A 38 4.94 -7.26 -9.19
N SER A 39 4.67 -6.52 -8.11
CA SER A 39 4.08 -7.03 -6.87
C SER A 39 2.55 -7.07 -6.89
N TRP A 40 1.90 -6.48 -7.91
CA TRP A 40 0.45 -6.44 -8.00
C TRP A 40 -0.09 -7.76 -8.55
N GLY A 41 -0.88 -8.46 -7.74
CA GLY A 41 -1.66 -9.61 -8.20
C GLY A 41 -2.99 -9.16 -8.79
N PHE A 42 -3.75 -10.13 -9.34
CA PHE A 42 -5.03 -9.91 -9.99
C PHE A 42 -5.95 -8.92 -9.26
N GLY A 43 -6.10 -9.07 -7.94
CA GLY A 43 -7.01 -8.22 -7.16
C GLY A 43 -6.68 -6.73 -7.24
N LEU A 44 -5.40 -6.35 -7.19
CA LEU A 44 -4.99 -4.95 -7.32
C LEU A 44 -5.14 -4.46 -8.76
N CYS A 45 -4.75 -5.26 -9.75
CA CYS A 45 -4.93 -4.91 -11.16
C CYS A 45 -6.40 -4.67 -11.50
N PHE A 46 -7.30 -5.57 -11.09
CA PHE A 46 -8.73 -5.42 -11.31
C PHE A 46 -9.32 -4.18 -10.64
N LEU A 47 -8.97 -3.93 -9.37
CA LEU A 47 -9.44 -2.76 -8.64
C LEU A 47 -8.91 -1.45 -9.23
N TYR A 48 -7.68 -1.44 -9.73
CA TYR A 48 -7.13 -0.29 -10.43
C TYR A 48 -7.92 0.00 -11.71
N LEU A 49 -8.14 -1.00 -12.55
CA LEU A 49 -8.92 -0.85 -13.78
C LEU A 49 -10.33 -0.37 -13.49
N ARG A 50 -10.98 -0.94 -12.48
CA ARG A 50 -12.36 -0.60 -12.12
C ARG A 50 -12.51 0.74 -11.44
N ASN A 51 -11.72 1.02 -10.40
CA ASN A 51 -11.94 2.14 -9.50
C ASN A 51 -11.12 3.38 -9.89
N VAL A 52 -9.92 3.20 -10.48
CA VAL A 52 -9.04 4.30 -10.86
C VAL A 52 -9.25 4.67 -12.33
N GLN A 53 -9.29 3.68 -13.22
CA GLN A 53 -9.49 3.90 -14.65
C GLN A 53 -10.97 3.96 -15.05
N GLY A 54 -11.90 3.46 -14.21
CA GLY A 54 -13.33 3.55 -14.44
C GLY A 54 -13.91 2.49 -15.39
N TYR A 55 -13.16 1.44 -15.72
CA TYR A 55 -13.67 0.36 -16.59
C TYR A 55 -14.75 -0.48 -15.92
N GLY A 56 -15.87 -0.68 -16.60
CA GLY A 56 -17.00 -1.49 -16.14
C GLY A 56 -16.87 -3.00 -16.40
N TRP A 57 -15.67 -3.48 -16.73
CA TRP A 57 -15.48 -4.87 -17.14
C TRP A 57 -15.84 -5.88 -16.06
N ASN A 58 -16.41 -7.01 -16.50
CA ASN A 58 -16.81 -8.09 -15.59
C ASN A 58 -15.57 -8.76 -14.97
N HIS A 59 -15.55 -8.90 -13.64
CA HIS A 59 -14.48 -9.54 -12.87
C HIS A 59 -14.08 -10.92 -13.41
N LYS A 60 -15.06 -11.78 -13.74
CA LYS A 60 -14.78 -13.14 -14.26
C LYS A 60 -14.10 -13.10 -15.62
N ARG A 61 -14.49 -12.13 -16.48
CA ARG A 61 -13.88 -11.93 -17.80
C ARG A 61 -12.42 -11.50 -17.67
N VAL A 62 -12.15 -10.47 -16.87
CA VAL A 62 -10.80 -9.98 -16.63
C VAL A 62 -9.92 -11.05 -15.98
N TYR A 63 -10.47 -11.82 -15.02
CA TYR A 63 -9.73 -12.91 -14.37
C TYR A 63 -9.36 -14.03 -15.33
N ARG A 64 -10.27 -14.41 -16.26
CA ARG A 64 -9.96 -15.40 -17.28
C ARG A 64 -8.79 -14.96 -18.15
N ILE A 65 -8.82 -13.72 -18.67
CA ILE A 65 -7.74 -13.18 -19.50
C ILE A 65 -6.42 -13.11 -18.70
N TYR A 66 -6.48 -12.69 -17.43
CA TYR A 66 -5.31 -12.68 -16.54
C TYR A 66 -4.66 -14.07 -16.40
N CYS A 67 -5.48 -15.13 -16.32
CA CYS A 67 -4.99 -16.51 -16.26
C CYS A 67 -4.46 -17.00 -17.61
N GLU A 68 -5.13 -16.65 -18.73
CA GLU A 68 -4.69 -16.98 -20.10
C GLU A 68 -3.31 -16.38 -20.41
N LEU A 69 -3.01 -15.19 -19.87
CA LEU A 69 -1.71 -14.52 -19.97
C LEU A 69 -0.65 -15.02 -18.97
N GLU A 70 -0.96 -16.02 -18.16
CA GLU A 70 -0.08 -16.61 -17.15
C GLU A 70 0.51 -15.59 -16.13
N LEU A 71 -0.21 -14.49 -15.86
CA LEU A 71 0.24 -13.39 -14.98
C LEU A 71 0.14 -13.71 -13.49
N ASN A 72 -0.25 -14.93 -13.12
CA ASN A 72 -0.43 -15.34 -11.73
C ASN A 72 0.88 -15.29 -10.94
N LEU A 73 0.89 -14.54 -9.84
CA LEU A 73 2.03 -14.50 -8.93
C LEU A 73 2.25 -15.89 -8.29
N ARG A 74 3.49 -16.36 -8.31
CA ARG A 74 3.88 -17.61 -7.63
C ARG A 74 3.93 -17.39 -6.12
N ILE A 75 2.81 -17.64 -5.44
CA ILE A 75 2.73 -17.52 -3.98
C ILE A 75 3.00 -18.90 -3.37
N LYS A 76 4.12 -19.01 -2.62
CA LYS A 76 4.36 -20.22 -1.81
C LYS A 76 3.40 -20.21 -0.62
N PRO A 77 2.54 -21.23 -0.44
CA PRO A 77 1.66 -21.30 0.71
C PRO A 77 2.50 -21.41 2.00
N LYS A 78 2.34 -20.44 2.89
CA LYS A 78 2.95 -20.49 4.23
C LYS A 78 2.00 -21.24 5.17
N LYS A 79 2.51 -22.25 5.89
CA LYS A 79 1.77 -22.91 6.96
C LYS A 79 1.49 -21.88 8.06
N ARG A 80 0.22 -21.47 8.20
CA ARG A 80 -0.19 -20.49 9.21
C ARG A 80 -0.37 -21.19 10.54
N LEU A 81 0.27 -20.67 11.58
CA LEU A 81 -0.07 -21.04 12.95
C LEU A 81 -1.48 -20.51 13.25
N LYS A 82 -2.34 -21.35 13.85
CA LYS A 82 -3.62 -20.90 14.39
C LYS A 82 -3.32 -19.99 15.58
N ARG A 83 -3.68 -18.72 15.46
CA ARG A 83 -3.65 -17.75 16.55
C ARG A 83 -5.06 -17.19 16.70
N ASP A 84 -5.41 -16.84 17.93
CA ASP A 84 -6.65 -16.11 18.16
C ASP A 84 -6.66 -14.82 17.34
N LYS A 85 -7.81 -14.46 16.81
CA LYS A 85 -7.94 -13.20 16.07
C LYS A 85 -7.81 -12.05 17.07
N PRO A 86 -6.82 -11.16 16.89
CA PRO A 86 -6.73 -9.98 17.73
C PRO A 86 -7.98 -9.11 17.55
N GLU A 87 -8.32 -8.34 18.57
CA GLU A 87 -9.38 -7.33 18.44
C GLU A 87 -9.03 -6.38 17.29
N PRO A 88 -10.02 -6.08 16.42
CA PRO A 88 -9.80 -5.12 15.34
C PRO A 88 -9.41 -3.76 15.91
N LEU A 89 -8.36 -3.16 15.35
CA LEU A 89 -8.02 -1.78 15.68
C LEU A 89 -9.16 -0.86 15.22
N ALA A 90 -9.63 0.02 16.08
CA ALA A 90 -10.64 1.01 15.72
C ALA A 90 -10.17 1.86 14.54
N VAL A 91 -11.02 2.01 13.53
CA VAL A 91 -10.77 2.91 12.41
C VAL A 91 -11.23 4.30 12.83
N PRO A 92 -10.38 5.33 12.73
CA PRO A 92 -10.81 6.71 12.93
C PRO A 92 -11.97 7.08 12.01
N ASP A 93 -12.84 7.98 12.47
CA ASP A 93 -14.04 8.38 11.71
C ASP A 93 -13.75 9.50 10.70
N ARG A 94 -12.64 10.22 10.86
CA ARG A 94 -12.29 11.38 10.04
C ARG A 94 -10.76 11.51 9.82
N PRO A 95 -10.35 12.25 8.77
CA PRO A 95 -8.94 12.57 8.56
C PRO A 95 -8.33 13.32 9.74
N ASN A 96 -7.04 13.14 9.96
CA ASN A 96 -6.28 13.80 11.04
C ASN A 96 -6.76 13.48 12.47
N GLU A 97 -7.56 12.45 12.67
CA GLU A 97 -7.90 11.99 14.01
C GLU A 97 -6.73 11.23 14.64
N THR A 98 -6.20 10.25 13.92
CA THR A 98 -5.04 9.48 14.36
C THR A 98 -4.06 9.27 13.21
N TRP A 99 -2.82 9.69 13.42
CA TRP A 99 -1.70 9.28 12.58
C TRP A 99 -0.94 8.15 13.26
N SER A 100 -0.42 7.22 12.47
CA SER A 100 0.53 6.21 12.91
C SER A 100 1.89 6.48 12.28
N MET A 101 2.97 6.35 13.04
CA MET A 101 4.32 6.45 12.47
C MET A 101 5.22 5.33 12.94
N ASP A 102 6.19 4.98 12.10
CA ASP A 102 7.14 3.92 12.38
C ASP A 102 8.41 4.09 11.53
N PHE A 103 9.50 3.50 12.00
CA PHE A 103 10.76 3.49 11.28
C PHE A 103 10.97 2.16 10.54
N MET A 104 11.64 2.27 9.39
CA MET A 104 12.21 1.10 8.72
C MET A 104 13.71 1.33 8.52
N ALA A 105 14.44 0.25 8.30
CA ALA A 105 15.86 0.30 7.96
C ALA A 105 16.10 -0.41 6.63
N ASP A 106 17.07 0.09 5.87
CA ASP A 106 17.59 -0.49 4.64
C ASP A 106 19.08 -0.14 4.47
N GLN A 107 19.67 -0.45 3.34
CA GLN A 107 21.07 -0.18 3.03
C GLN A 107 21.21 0.38 1.62
N LEU A 108 22.16 1.29 1.43
CA LEU A 108 22.63 1.73 0.12
C LEU A 108 23.51 0.65 -0.53
N ALA A 109 23.82 0.82 -1.81
CA ALA A 109 24.68 -0.08 -2.59
C ALA A 109 26.08 -0.26 -1.98
N ASP A 110 26.59 0.77 -1.30
CA ASP A 110 27.89 0.76 -0.60
C ASP A 110 27.84 0.12 0.81
N GLY A 111 26.68 -0.38 1.23
CA GLY A 111 26.46 -1.03 2.53
C GLY A 111 26.16 -0.08 3.69
N ARG A 112 26.15 1.24 3.50
CA ARG A 112 25.73 2.17 4.54
C ARG A 112 24.27 2.00 4.86
N SER A 113 23.95 1.90 6.15
CA SER A 113 22.55 1.78 6.60
C SER A 113 21.83 3.11 6.45
N ILE A 114 20.62 3.05 5.94
CA ILE A 114 19.65 4.16 5.88
C ILE A 114 18.42 3.82 6.70
N ARG A 115 17.72 4.85 7.15
CA ARG A 115 16.44 4.73 7.85
C ARG A 115 15.37 5.50 7.11
N THR A 116 14.14 5.03 7.19
CA THR A 116 12.97 5.76 6.71
C THR A 116 12.03 6.03 7.88
N LEU A 117 11.51 7.24 7.99
CA LEU A 117 10.36 7.58 8.83
C LEU A 117 9.11 7.52 7.96
N ASN A 118 8.20 6.66 8.29
CA ASN A 118 6.91 6.52 7.63
C ASN A 118 5.81 7.09 8.50
N VAL A 119 4.96 7.96 7.94
CA VAL A 119 3.79 8.53 8.62
C VAL A 119 2.54 8.25 7.79
N LEU A 120 1.50 7.75 8.44
CA LEU A 120 0.24 7.31 7.82
C LEU A 120 -0.95 7.93 8.53
N ASP A 121 -1.96 8.40 7.79
CA ASP A 121 -3.27 8.71 8.35
C ASP A 121 -4.10 7.42 8.46
N ASP A 122 -4.51 7.08 9.68
CA ASP A 122 -5.23 5.83 9.96
C ASP A 122 -6.66 5.80 9.39
N PHE A 123 -7.26 6.96 9.08
CA PHE A 123 -8.61 7.05 8.52
C PHE A 123 -8.66 6.52 7.07
N ASN A 124 -7.88 7.12 6.19
CA ASN A 124 -7.91 6.82 4.76
C ASN A 124 -6.72 6.01 4.27
N ARG A 125 -5.80 5.62 5.15
CA ARG A 125 -4.56 4.89 4.83
C ARG A 125 -3.62 5.70 3.92
N GLU A 126 -3.70 7.02 3.95
CA GLU A 126 -2.83 7.90 3.20
C GLU A 126 -1.43 7.92 3.80
N GLY A 127 -0.43 7.64 2.98
CA GLY A 127 0.95 7.89 3.35
C GLY A 127 1.21 9.40 3.34
N LEU A 128 1.54 9.96 4.49
CA LEU A 128 1.74 11.39 4.65
C LEU A 128 3.19 11.79 4.41
N CYS A 129 4.13 10.91 4.75
CA CYS A 129 5.56 11.14 4.60
C CYS A 129 6.32 9.81 4.52
N ILE A 130 7.38 9.81 3.72
CA ILE A 130 8.50 8.89 3.81
C ILE A 130 9.76 9.76 3.79
N GLU A 131 10.37 9.97 4.94
CA GLU A 131 11.65 10.70 5.07
C GLU A 131 12.79 9.70 5.12
N VAL A 132 13.81 9.87 4.28
CA VAL A 132 14.97 8.98 4.18
C VAL A 132 16.21 9.69 4.64
N ASP A 133 16.97 9.09 5.58
CA ASP A 133 18.29 9.61 6.02
C ASP A 133 19.14 8.48 6.62
N PHE A 134 20.42 8.75 6.86
CA PHE A 134 21.30 7.87 7.64
C PHE A 134 20.87 7.83 9.11
N SER A 135 20.38 8.94 9.64
CA SER A 135 19.90 9.08 11.01
C SER A 135 18.68 9.97 11.07
N LEU A 136 17.69 9.56 11.85
CA LEU A 136 16.45 10.28 12.04
C LEU A 136 16.24 10.59 13.53
N PRO A 137 17.03 11.53 14.09
CA PRO A 137 16.87 11.97 15.46
C PRO A 137 15.53 12.71 15.66
N ALA A 138 15.10 12.90 16.91
CA ALA A 138 13.82 13.51 17.24
C ALA A 138 13.58 14.88 16.58
N GLU A 139 14.64 15.69 16.41
CA GLU A 139 14.56 16.97 15.72
C GLU A 139 14.14 16.82 14.25
N ARG A 140 14.68 15.78 13.59
CA ARG A 140 14.33 15.49 12.19
C ARG A 140 12.88 15.01 12.09
N VAL A 141 12.47 14.14 13.02
CA VAL A 141 11.06 13.68 13.12
C VAL A 141 10.12 14.88 13.31
N VAL A 142 10.43 15.77 14.26
CA VAL A 142 9.64 16.99 14.50
C VAL A 142 9.57 17.88 13.27
N ARG A 143 10.68 18.04 12.54
CA ARG A 143 10.71 18.79 11.29
C ARG A 143 9.77 18.19 10.25
N SER A 144 9.85 16.89 10.02
CA SER A 144 8.97 16.18 9.06
C SER A 144 7.50 16.29 9.45
N LEU A 145 7.17 16.14 10.74
CA LEU A 145 5.81 16.32 11.26
C LEU A 145 5.30 17.75 11.07
N ASN A 146 6.14 18.77 11.28
CA ASN A 146 5.76 20.16 11.02
C ASN A 146 5.44 20.39 9.55
N GLN A 147 6.25 19.86 8.63
CA GLN A 147 6.00 19.95 7.20
C GLN A 147 4.66 19.29 6.82
N ILE A 148 4.36 18.12 7.37
CA ILE A 148 3.07 17.46 7.12
C ILE A 148 1.91 18.33 7.62
N ILE A 149 2.01 18.90 8.82
CA ILE A 149 0.97 19.74 9.43
C ILE A 149 0.68 20.98 8.57
N GLU A 150 1.68 21.58 7.93
CA GLU A 150 1.51 22.76 7.08
C GLU A 150 0.57 22.53 5.89
N TRP A 151 0.62 21.36 5.26
CA TRP A 151 -0.21 21.08 4.08
C TRP A 151 -1.43 20.19 4.37
N ARG A 152 -1.39 19.40 5.44
CA ARG A 152 -2.43 18.41 5.74
C ARG A 152 -3.33 18.80 6.92
N GLY A 153 -2.85 19.68 7.77
CA GLY A 153 -3.46 19.99 9.05
C GLY A 153 -2.94 19.11 10.18
N GLN A 154 -3.31 19.46 11.41
CA GLN A 154 -2.78 18.86 12.62
C GLN A 154 -3.58 17.62 13.04
N PRO A 155 -2.92 16.51 13.45
CA PRO A 155 -3.58 15.35 14.01
C PRO A 155 -4.00 15.60 15.47
N GLN A 156 -5.01 14.87 15.94
CA GLN A 156 -5.36 14.85 17.35
C GLN A 156 -4.46 13.89 18.15
N THR A 157 -4.10 12.75 17.53
CA THR A 157 -3.29 11.70 18.14
C THR A 157 -2.24 11.22 17.15
N ILE A 158 -1.03 10.95 17.64
CA ILE A 158 0.00 10.24 16.91
C ILE A 158 0.32 8.97 17.67
N ARG A 159 0.15 7.82 17.00
CA ARG A 159 0.47 6.50 17.53
C ARG A 159 1.88 6.10 17.14
N VAL A 160 2.64 5.64 18.13
CA VAL A 160 4.06 5.29 18.01
C VAL A 160 4.36 4.01 18.78
N ASP A 161 5.45 3.35 18.43
CA ASP A 161 6.02 2.32 19.28
C ASP A 161 6.79 2.92 20.47
N ASN A 162 7.39 2.07 21.29
CA ASN A 162 8.20 2.50 22.44
C ASN A 162 9.69 2.67 22.09
N GLY A 163 10.00 2.98 20.83
CA GLY A 163 11.37 3.24 20.40
C GLY A 163 11.99 4.45 21.11
N PRO A 164 13.31 4.46 21.33
CA PRO A 164 14.00 5.54 22.05
C PRO A 164 13.83 6.90 21.36
N GLU A 165 13.65 6.92 20.06
CA GLU A 165 13.41 8.12 19.27
C GLU A 165 12.08 8.80 19.61
N TYR A 166 11.07 7.98 19.95
CA TYR A 166 9.72 8.44 20.29
C TYR A 166 9.54 8.80 21.76
N VAL A 167 10.37 8.23 22.64
CA VAL A 167 10.38 8.53 24.08
C VAL A 167 11.28 9.75 24.39
N SER A 168 11.76 10.45 23.35
CA SER A 168 12.61 11.63 23.54
C SER A 168 11.82 12.81 24.11
N GLY A 169 12.41 13.53 25.09
CA GLY A 169 11.79 14.73 25.66
C GLY A 169 11.39 15.77 24.62
N LYS A 170 12.16 15.89 23.52
CA LYS A 170 11.88 16.87 22.44
C LYS A 170 10.60 16.58 21.68
N LEU A 171 10.32 15.32 21.35
CA LEU A 171 9.07 14.95 20.67
C LEU A 171 7.88 15.12 21.61
N MET A 172 8.04 14.77 22.88
CA MET A 172 6.99 14.94 23.89
C MET A 172 6.65 16.42 24.12
N GLU A 173 7.65 17.29 24.32
CA GLU A 173 7.47 18.75 24.44
C GLU A 173 6.81 19.35 23.19
N TRP A 174 7.20 18.92 22.00
CA TRP A 174 6.64 19.39 20.76
C TRP A 174 5.14 19.00 20.65
N ALA A 175 4.81 17.76 21.00
CA ALA A 175 3.43 17.27 20.97
C ALA A 175 2.55 18.00 22.01
N GLU A 176 3.07 18.20 23.23
CA GLU A 176 2.38 18.94 24.29
C GLU A 176 2.08 20.39 23.88
N LYS A 177 3.07 21.11 23.35
CA LYS A 177 2.91 22.51 22.87
C LYS A 177 1.84 22.63 21.76
N ARG A 178 1.58 21.56 21.03
CA ARG A 178 0.59 21.52 19.95
C ARG A 178 -0.73 20.84 20.36
N ASN A 179 -0.88 20.42 21.60
CA ASN A 179 -2.03 19.64 22.07
C ASN A 179 -2.26 18.36 21.24
N ILE A 180 -1.18 17.70 20.82
CA ILE A 180 -1.21 16.41 20.13
C ILE A 180 -0.97 15.31 21.16
N ARG A 181 -1.85 14.32 21.24
CA ARG A 181 -1.67 13.17 22.12
C ARG A 181 -0.71 12.16 21.48
N LEU A 182 0.37 11.81 22.18
CA LEU A 182 1.20 10.65 21.82
C LEU A 182 0.62 9.39 22.45
N GLU A 183 0.26 8.42 21.63
CA GLU A 183 -0.27 7.13 22.04
C GLU A 183 0.78 6.05 21.82
N TYR A 184 1.39 5.58 22.91
CA TYR A 184 2.38 4.52 22.87
C TYR A 184 1.70 3.16 22.86
N ILE A 185 2.11 2.26 21.94
CA ILE A 185 1.61 0.89 21.91
C ILE A 185 2.04 0.13 23.17
N GLN A 186 1.17 -0.74 23.66
CA GLN A 186 1.50 -1.56 24.83
C GLN A 186 2.53 -2.64 24.45
N PRO A 187 3.53 -2.92 25.31
CA PRO A 187 4.46 -4.02 25.09
C PRO A 187 3.71 -5.33 24.84
N GLY A 188 4.11 -6.06 23.80
CA GLY A 188 3.49 -7.34 23.42
C GLY A 188 2.16 -7.22 22.65
N LYS A 189 1.69 -6.02 22.33
CA LYS A 189 0.47 -5.78 21.53
C LYS A 189 0.79 -5.08 20.19
N PRO A 190 1.56 -5.69 19.29
CA PRO A 190 1.91 -5.07 18.00
C PRO A 190 0.68 -4.73 17.14
N GLN A 191 -0.44 -5.46 17.31
CA GLN A 191 -1.68 -5.17 16.60
C GLN A 191 -2.21 -3.75 16.82
N GLN A 192 -1.80 -3.06 17.89
CA GLN A 192 -2.17 -1.66 18.12
C GLN A 192 -1.56 -0.71 17.09
N ASN A 193 -0.51 -1.13 16.35
CA ASN A 193 0.10 -0.38 15.24
C ASN A 193 -0.11 -1.06 13.88
N ALA A 194 -1.16 -1.87 13.74
CA ALA A 194 -1.36 -2.75 12.58
C ALA A 194 -1.47 -2.00 11.24
N TYR A 195 -1.91 -0.74 11.23
CA TYR A 195 -2.06 0.03 10.00
C TYR A 195 -0.71 0.43 9.42
N ILE A 196 0.18 1.00 10.23
CA ILE A 196 1.53 1.36 9.78
C ILE A 196 2.36 0.11 9.49
N GLU A 197 2.22 -0.97 10.28
CA GLU A 197 2.90 -2.24 9.97
C GLU A 197 2.47 -2.82 8.62
N ARG A 198 1.19 -2.72 8.29
CA ARG A 198 0.68 -3.12 6.97
C ARG A 198 1.20 -2.22 5.86
N TYR A 199 1.25 -0.91 6.10
CA TYR A 199 1.84 0.07 5.19
C TYR A 199 3.31 -0.23 4.95
N ASN A 200 4.10 -0.42 6.01
CA ASN A 200 5.53 -0.74 5.93
C ASN A 200 5.81 -2.04 5.14
N ARG A 201 4.95 -3.04 5.26
CA ARG A 201 5.05 -4.24 4.40
C ARG A 201 4.85 -3.92 2.93
N THR A 202 3.98 -2.97 2.61
CA THR A 202 3.76 -2.50 1.24
C THR A 202 4.96 -1.69 0.75
N VAL A 203 5.46 -0.75 1.56
CA VAL A 203 6.69 0.01 1.31
C VAL A 203 7.86 -0.92 1.03
N ARG A 204 8.06 -1.95 1.89
CA ARG A 204 9.12 -2.96 1.72
C ARG A 204 8.96 -3.75 0.42
N GLY A 205 7.76 -4.20 0.10
CA GLY A 205 7.50 -5.09 -1.04
C GLY A 205 7.43 -4.39 -2.38
N GLU A 206 6.99 -3.12 -2.41
CA GLU A 206 6.70 -2.40 -3.64
C GLU A 206 7.72 -1.30 -3.98
N TRP A 207 8.59 -0.95 -3.03
CA TRP A 207 9.64 0.04 -3.23
C TRP A 207 10.99 -0.44 -2.70
N LEU A 208 11.27 -0.43 -1.38
CA LEU A 208 12.59 -0.74 -0.82
C LEU A 208 13.17 -2.08 -1.31
N GLY A 209 12.36 -3.11 -1.43
CA GLY A 209 12.80 -4.44 -1.88
C GLY A 209 12.87 -4.62 -3.41
N GLN A 210 12.60 -3.56 -4.20
CA GLN A 210 12.64 -3.60 -5.66
C GLN A 210 13.87 -2.89 -6.24
N TYR A 211 14.50 -2.02 -5.45
CA TYR A 211 15.59 -1.15 -5.90
C TYR A 211 16.80 -1.27 -5.00
N ILE A 212 17.96 -0.96 -5.55
CA ILE A 212 19.21 -0.76 -4.85
C ILE A 212 19.59 0.71 -5.07
N PHE A 213 19.69 1.48 -4.01
CA PHE A 213 19.92 2.92 -4.06
C PHE A 213 21.41 3.22 -3.92
N GLU A 214 21.94 4.11 -4.74
CA GLU A 214 23.33 4.56 -4.64
C GLU A 214 23.49 5.70 -3.64
N THR A 215 22.50 6.60 -3.57
CA THR A 215 22.51 7.78 -2.68
C THR A 215 21.20 7.94 -1.90
N ILE A 216 21.25 8.76 -0.85
CA ILE A 216 20.04 9.11 -0.08
C ILE A 216 19.08 9.95 -0.93
N GLU A 217 19.61 10.85 -1.73
CA GLU A 217 18.84 11.73 -2.61
C GLU A 217 18.03 10.88 -3.60
N GLU A 218 18.65 9.90 -4.24
CA GLU A 218 17.96 8.95 -5.12
C GLU A 218 16.85 8.20 -4.37
N ALA A 219 17.15 7.68 -3.18
CA ALA A 219 16.18 6.97 -2.36
C ALA A 219 15.01 7.90 -1.96
N GLN A 220 15.27 9.17 -1.61
CA GLN A 220 14.24 10.13 -1.25
C GLN A 220 13.37 10.52 -2.45
N ASP A 221 13.94 10.74 -3.62
CA ASP A 221 13.19 11.07 -4.84
C ASP A 221 12.26 9.92 -5.22
N GLN A 222 12.77 8.70 -5.24
CA GLN A 222 11.96 7.50 -5.50
C GLN A 222 10.89 7.26 -4.41
N ALA A 223 11.19 7.56 -3.13
CA ALA A 223 10.20 7.51 -2.06
C ALA A 223 9.03 8.46 -2.32
N THR A 224 9.33 9.66 -2.80
CA THR A 224 8.32 10.69 -3.12
C THR A 224 7.42 10.26 -4.27
N GLU A 225 7.99 9.73 -5.35
CA GLU A 225 7.24 9.20 -6.50
C GLU A 225 6.38 7.99 -6.11
N TRP A 226 6.96 7.07 -5.32
CA TRP A 226 6.24 5.91 -4.84
C TRP A 226 5.07 6.31 -3.92
N LEU A 227 5.29 7.26 -3.03
CA LEU A 227 4.27 7.78 -2.11
C LEU A 227 3.10 8.41 -2.87
N TRP A 228 3.40 9.19 -3.91
CA TRP A 228 2.38 9.74 -4.79
C TRP A 228 1.56 8.65 -5.47
N THR A 229 2.22 7.66 -6.05
CA THR A 229 1.58 6.49 -6.68
C THR A 229 0.73 5.71 -5.68
N TYR A 230 1.24 5.48 -4.46
CA TYR A 230 0.52 4.80 -3.40
C TYR A 230 -0.77 5.53 -3.04
N ASN A 231 -0.72 6.84 -2.90
CA ASN A 231 -1.88 7.64 -2.49
C ASN A 231 -2.92 7.81 -3.61
N ASN A 232 -2.49 7.96 -4.86
CA ASN A 232 -3.37 8.36 -5.96
C ASN A 232 -3.78 7.21 -6.89
N GLU A 233 -2.93 6.19 -7.06
CA GLU A 233 -3.15 5.14 -8.04
C GLU A 233 -3.34 3.75 -7.41
N ARG A 234 -2.78 3.51 -6.23
CA ARG A 234 -2.80 2.17 -5.64
C ARG A 234 -4.09 1.89 -4.89
N PRO A 235 -4.92 0.92 -5.33
CA PRO A 235 -6.10 0.50 -4.59
C PRO A 235 -5.71 -0.10 -3.23
N ASN A 236 -6.46 0.23 -2.20
CA ASN A 236 -6.24 -0.29 -0.85
C ASN A 236 -7.44 -1.14 -0.41
N MET A 237 -7.20 -2.44 -0.22
CA MET A 237 -8.25 -3.40 0.17
C MET A 237 -8.88 -3.05 1.54
N GLY A 238 -8.14 -2.42 2.43
CA GLY A 238 -8.61 -2.03 3.77
C GLY A 238 -9.64 -0.89 3.77
N ILE A 239 -9.78 -0.19 2.65
CA ILE A 239 -10.75 0.90 2.45
C ILE A 239 -11.64 0.66 1.23
N GLY A 240 -12.03 -0.60 1.01
CA GLY A 240 -12.97 -0.97 -0.06
C GLY A 240 -12.38 -0.94 -1.48
N GLY A 241 -11.06 -1.02 -1.63
CA GLY A 241 -10.40 -1.00 -2.93
C GLY A 241 -10.31 0.39 -3.58
N MET A 242 -10.63 1.44 -2.85
CA MET A 242 -10.35 2.83 -3.24
C MET A 242 -8.88 3.17 -3.04
N THR A 243 -8.41 4.23 -3.68
CA THR A 243 -7.13 4.83 -3.31
C THR A 243 -7.29 5.70 -2.05
N PRO A 244 -6.21 5.95 -1.28
CA PRO A 244 -6.25 6.91 -0.16
C PRO A 244 -6.82 8.26 -0.53
N ALA A 245 -6.41 8.81 -1.68
CA ALA A 245 -6.90 10.09 -2.18
C ALA A 245 -8.41 10.07 -2.53
N MET A 246 -8.91 8.97 -3.10
CA MET A 246 -10.35 8.81 -3.34
C MET A 246 -11.14 8.78 -2.04
N LYS A 247 -10.67 8.03 -1.05
CA LYS A 247 -11.31 7.95 0.28
C LYS A 247 -11.37 9.32 0.95
N LEU A 248 -10.32 10.12 0.82
CA LEU A 248 -10.28 11.48 1.34
C LEU A 248 -11.36 12.36 0.70
N LYS A 249 -11.48 12.32 -0.64
CA LYS A 249 -12.50 13.10 -1.37
C LYS A 249 -13.94 12.72 -0.98
N THR A 250 -14.18 11.50 -0.53
CA THR A 250 -15.52 11.09 -0.07
C THR A 250 -15.85 11.54 1.35
N ALA A 251 -14.88 12.05 2.10
CA ALA A 251 -15.03 12.51 3.48
C ALA A 251 -15.05 14.04 3.61
N ALA A 252 -14.75 14.75 2.51
CA ALA A 252 -14.84 16.20 2.40
C ALA A 252 -16.24 16.61 1.92
#